data_e060c757cafa5fa58e5d62dd23d2e8e5
#
_entry.id   e060c757cafa5fa58e5d62dd23d2e8e5
#
_cell.length_a   1.000
_cell.length_b   1.000
_cell.length_c   1.000
_cell.angle_alpha   90.00
_cell.angle_beta   90.00
_cell.angle_gamma   90.00
#
_symmetry.space_group_name_H-M   'P 1'
#
loop_
_entity.id
_entity.type
_entity.pdbx_description
1 polymer ?
#
loop_
_entity_poly.entity_id
_entity_poly.type
_entity_poly.pdbx_seq_one_letter_code
_entity_poly.pdbx_strand_id
1 'polypeptide(L)'
;MRIRTLLFLLIVVVAVGATAEAQELKRIKMGYPAISYNQVHIWVAKDAGLFKKQGLDAEVIFFRGGQIATQALVAGDPPIVNIGTVVQAGLQGHDVVLIASSESAYNYSVVARPGVAKIEQLKGKRLGVSGFGSASHNAALILLKKFNLEPNKDVAVVVAGPTMERLAAVDAGRIDATILTPSEMPRARKQGLVEVYDMLDLGIEVQGNGFATSRSFIRSNREIALSALKGYVEALFYIPRNREETRRITAKYMRTTDPEVLDATYDWFVKRVSKKPYPTLKGIQYLLDEVASKLPNAKSAKPEQFVDLSLLQQLEREGFFTEMAKRYP
;
A
#
# COMPACT_ATOMS: atom_id res chain seq x y z
N MET A 1 50.04 -46.54 -61.11
CA MET A 1 50.29 -45.96 -59.77
C MET A 1 49.37 -44.73 -59.62
N ARG A 2 48.28 -44.87 -58.91
CA ARG A 2 47.24 -43.81 -58.82
C ARG A 2 47.30 -43.15 -57.39
N ILE A 3 47.66 -41.87 -57.40
CA ILE A 3 47.72 -41.07 -56.16
C ILE A 3 46.29 -40.51 -55.90
N ARG A 4 45.67 -40.91 -54.80
CA ARG A 4 44.41 -40.39 -54.32
C ARG A 4 44.64 -39.17 -53.40
N THR A 5 44.23 -38.00 -53.88
CA THR A 5 44.26 -36.76 -53.12
C THR A 5 43.01 -36.71 -52.24
N LEU A 6 43.19 -36.77 -50.92
CA LEU A 6 42.13 -36.54 -49.95
C LEU A 6 41.94 -35.02 -49.70
N LEU A 7 40.81 -34.51 -50.05
CA LEU A 7 40.40 -33.13 -49.71
C LEU A 7 39.76 -33.12 -48.31
N PHE A 8 40.44 -32.53 -47.34
CA PHE A 8 39.87 -32.27 -46.02
C PHE A 8 39.02 -30.97 -46.06
N LEU A 9 37.70 -31.11 -45.95
CA LEU A 9 36.80 -29.98 -45.85
C LEU A 9 36.73 -29.55 -44.37
N LEU A 10 37.39 -28.42 -44.06
CA LEU A 10 37.34 -27.83 -42.70
C LEU A 10 36.04 -27.03 -42.53
N ILE A 11 35.04 -27.58 -41.85
CA ILE A 11 33.80 -26.86 -41.50
C ILE A 11 34.11 -26.01 -40.27
N VAL A 12 34.29 -24.70 -40.50
CA VAL A 12 34.34 -23.70 -39.40
C VAL A 12 32.93 -23.40 -38.97
N VAL A 13 32.48 -23.98 -37.83
CA VAL A 13 31.23 -23.61 -37.17
C VAL A 13 31.47 -22.30 -36.41
N VAL A 14 31.07 -21.19 -37.00
CA VAL A 14 31.01 -19.91 -36.30
C VAL A 14 29.82 -19.97 -35.33
N ALA A 15 30.10 -20.29 -34.07
CA ALA A 15 29.12 -20.13 -32.97
C ALA A 15 28.88 -18.63 -32.75
N VAL A 16 27.82 -18.09 -33.34
CA VAL A 16 27.29 -16.76 -32.99
C VAL A 16 26.71 -16.91 -31.60
N GLY A 17 27.54 -16.69 -30.60
CA GLY A 17 27.08 -16.52 -29.20
C GLY A 17 26.21 -15.25 -29.14
N ALA A 18 24.90 -15.40 -29.13
CA ALA A 18 24.02 -14.34 -28.73
C ALA A 18 24.35 -14.02 -27.26
N THR A 19 25.22 -13.05 -27.04
CA THR A 19 25.37 -12.42 -25.74
C THR A 19 24.02 -11.75 -25.47
N ALA A 20 23.18 -12.41 -24.65
CA ALA A 20 22.04 -11.73 -24.03
C ALA A 20 22.64 -10.58 -23.23
N GLU A 21 22.64 -9.38 -23.80
CA GLU A 21 22.93 -8.15 -23.04
C GLU A 21 21.99 -8.17 -21.83
N ALA A 22 22.57 -8.36 -20.65
CA ALA A 22 21.82 -8.27 -19.42
C ALA A 22 21.27 -6.84 -19.36
N GLN A 23 19.98 -6.67 -19.58
CA GLN A 23 19.33 -5.37 -19.56
C GLN A 23 19.68 -4.69 -18.24
N GLU A 24 20.39 -3.56 -18.30
CA GLU A 24 20.76 -2.79 -17.11
C GLU A 24 19.50 -2.36 -16.39
N LEU A 25 19.39 -2.78 -15.12
CA LEU A 25 18.23 -2.48 -14.30
C LEU A 25 18.25 -1.00 -13.91
N LYS A 26 17.14 -0.31 -14.13
CA LYS A 26 16.96 1.08 -13.68
C LYS A 26 16.72 1.09 -12.17
N ARG A 27 17.57 1.78 -11.40
CA ARG A 27 17.40 1.93 -9.96
C ARG A 27 16.24 2.85 -9.63
N ILE A 28 15.41 2.44 -8.68
CA ILE A 28 14.30 3.25 -8.15
C ILE A 28 14.07 2.98 -6.66
N LYS A 29 13.82 4.05 -5.91
CA LYS A 29 13.35 3.96 -4.53
C LYS A 29 11.84 4.00 -4.49
N MET A 30 11.23 3.21 -3.60
CA MET A 30 9.80 3.20 -3.34
C MET A 30 9.55 3.19 -1.84
N GLY A 31 8.57 3.99 -1.37
CA GLY A 31 8.27 4.12 0.04
C GLY A 31 7.02 3.38 0.49
N TYR A 32 6.99 3.00 1.77
CA TYR A 32 5.79 2.49 2.42
C TYR A 32 5.73 2.92 3.89
N PRO A 33 4.52 3.29 4.44
CA PRO A 33 4.42 3.96 5.75
C PRO A 33 4.07 3.03 6.92
N ALA A 34 3.80 1.76 6.68
CA ALA A 34 3.32 0.84 7.69
C ALA A 34 3.86 -0.58 7.49
N ILE A 35 3.96 -1.32 8.58
CA ILE A 35 4.25 -2.76 8.55
C ILE A 35 2.92 -3.48 8.78
N SER A 36 2.15 -3.68 7.71
CA SER A 36 0.80 -4.25 7.75
C SER A 36 0.40 -4.87 6.40
N TYR A 37 -0.73 -5.59 6.36
CA TYR A 37 -1.19 -6.35 5.19
C TYR A 37 -1.26 -5.51 3.90
N ASN A 38 -1.60 -4.23 4.01
CA ASN A 38 -1.76 -3.34 2.85
C ASN A 38 -0.45 -2.87 2.20
N GLN A 39 0.69 -3.40 2.66
CA GLN A 39 2.00 -3.19 2.05
C GLN A 39 2.58 -4.49 1.45
N VAL A 40 1.94 -5.63 1.66
CA VAL A 40 2.43 -6.96 1.25
C VAL A 40 2.76 -7.02 -0.24
N HIS A 41 1.94 -6.41 -1.11
CA HIS A 41 2.18 -6.41 -2.55
C HIS A 41 3.46 -5.68 -2.97
N ILE A 42 3.86 -4.62 -2.24
CA ILE A 42 5.14 -3.93 -2.48
C ILE A 42 6.32 -4.83 -2.09
N TRP A 43 6.24 -5.50 -0.95
CA TRP A 43 7.28 -6.41 -0.47
C TRP A 43 7.42 -7.63 -1.38
N VAL A 44 6.29 -8.20 -1.79
CA VAL A 44 6.26 -9.34 -2.73
C VAL A 44 6.78 -8.91 -4.10
N ALA A 45 6.36 -7.77 -4.63
CA ALA A 45 6.87 -7.27 -5.91
C ALA A 45 8.40 -7.10 -5.90
N LYS A 46 8.97 -6.68 -4.76
CA LYS A 46 10.43 -6.58 -4.58
C LYS A 46 11.09 -7.97 -4.47
N ASP A 47 10.69 -8.77 -3.48
CA ASP A 47 11.44 -9.96 -3.08
C ASP A 47 11.16 -11.19 -3.97
N ALA A 48 9.99 -11.28 -4.62
CA ALA A 48 9.71 -12.26 -5.67
C ALA A 48 10.25 -11.81 -7.05
N GLY A 49 10.96 -10.68 -7.12
CA GLY A 49 11.62 -10.21 -8.34
C GLY A 49 10.67 -9.66 -9.39
N LEU A 50 9.42 -9.29 -9.06
CA LEU A 50 8.45 -8.80 -10.03
C LEU A 50 8.84 -7.42 -10.58
N PHE A 51 9.40 -6.53 -9.74
CA PHE A 51 10.00 -5.28 -10.22
C PHE A 51 11.22 -5.54 -11.14
N LYS A 52 12.05 -6.53 -10.77
CA LYS A 52 13.22 -6.90 -11.58
C LYS A 52 12.82 -7.40 -12.97
N LYS A 53 11.74 -8.20 -13.07
CA LYS A 53 11.16 -8.63 -14.36
C LYS A 53 10.74 -7.45 -15.25
N GLN A 54 10.40 -6.31 -14.64
CA GLN A 54 10.03 -5.09 -15.35
C GLN A 54 11.21 -4.14 -15.57
N GLY A 55 12.45 -4.62 -15.41
CA GLY A 55 13.67 -3.83 -15.63
C GLY A 55 14.03 -2.87 -14.50
N LEU A 56 13.50 -3.07 -13.28
CA LEU A 56 13.76 -2.19 -12.15
C LEU A 56 14.56 -2.88 -11.03
N ASP A 57 15.62 -2.24 -10.58
CA ASP A 57 16.27 -2.51 -9.30
C ASP A 57 15.60 -1.63 -8.23
N ALA A 58 14.53 -2.14 -7.64
CA ALA A 58 13.72 -1.40 -6.68
C ALA A 58 14.28 -1.53 -5.27
N GLU A 59 14.52 -0.41 -4.59
CA GLU A 59 14.74 -0.31 -3.15
C GLU A 59 13.43 0.08 -2.47
N VAL A 60 12.99 -0.70 -1.45
CA VAL A 60 11.75 -0.40 -0.72
C VAL A 60 12.09 0.12 0.68
N ILE A 61 11.64 1.33 1.00
CA ILE A 61 12.04 2.11 2.18
C ILE A 61 10.84 2.27 3.12
N PHE A 62 11.02 1.88 4.37
CA PHE A 62 10.03 2.08 5.43
C PHE A 62 10.10 3.49 6.01
N PHE A 63 8.95 4.17 6.06
CA PHE A 63 8.75 5.45 6.73
C PHE A 63 7.88 5.25 7.98
N ARG A 64 8.20 5.95 9.06
CA ARG A 64 7.46 5.82 10.33
C ARG A 64 6.13 6.60 10.28
N GLY A 65 5.20 6.14 9.44
CA GLY A 65 3.86 6.70 9.31
C GLY A 65 3.63 7.49 8.02
N GLY A 66 2.34 7.65 7.68
CA GLY A 66 1.90 8.24 6.41
C GLY A 66 2.34 9.69 6.21
N GLN A 67 2.41 10.50 7.28
CA GLN A 67 2.81 11.90 7.18
C GLN A 67 4.25 12.04 6.69
N ILE A 68 5.20 11.30 7.31
CA ILE A 68 6.61 11.33 6.92
C ILE A 68 6.77 10.80 5.50
N ALA A 69 6.08 9.72 5.15
CA ALA A 69 6.10 9.15 3.81
C ALA A 69 5.56 10.12 2.75
N THR A 70 4.53 10.90 3.09
CA THR A 70 3.98 11.95 2.20
C THR A 70 4.96 13.09 2.00
N GLN A 71 5.62 13.55 3.05
CA GLN A 71 6.65 14.59 2.96
C GLN A 71 7.82 14.15 2.07
N ALA A 72 8.25 12.90 2.19
CA ALA A 72 9.30 12.32 1.35
C ALA A 72 8.87 12.26 -0.13
N LEU A 73 7.62 11.82 -0.41
CA LEU A 73 7.07 11.84 -1.76
C LEU A 73 7.00 13.25 -2.35
N VAL A 74 6.54 14.23 -1.57
CA VAL A 74 6.48 15.64 -1.99
C VAL A 74 7.87 16.19 -2.29
N ALA A 75 8.88 15.78 -1.52
CA ALA A 75 10.29 16.11 -1.77
C ALA A 75 10.88 15.37 -3.00
N GLY A 76 10.19 14.35 -3.54
CA GLY A 76 10.60 13.59 -4.71
C GLY A 76 11.57 12.44 -4.44
N ASP A 77 11.91 12.16 -3.19
CA ASP A 77 12.76 11.01 -2.81
C ASP A 77 12.18 10.27 -1.59
N PRO A 78 11.53 9.14 -1.80
CA PRO A 78 11.37 8.38 -3.04
C PRO A 78 10.29 8.96 -3.98
N PRO A 79 10.42 8.76 -5.31
CA PRO A 79 9.45 9.27 -6.29
C PRO A 79 8.12 8.53 -6.30
N ILE A 80 8.05 7.35 -5.68
CA ILE A 80 6.83 6.53 -5.58
C ILE A 80 6.66 6.06 -4.14
N VAL A 81 5.44 6.19 -3.60
CA VAL A 81 5.10 5.74 -2.23
C VAL A 81 3.71 5.13 -2.20
N ASN A 82 3.52 4.05 -1.44
CA ASN A 82 2.20 3.46 -1.23
C ASN A 82 1.52 4.08 0.00
N ILE A 83 0.73 5.14 -0.21
CA ILE A 83 0.09 5.96 0.84
C ILE A 83 -1.38 6.27 0.58
N GLY A 84 -2.13 6.62 1.64
CA GLY A 84 -3.54 7.04 1.57
C GLY A 84 -3.78 8.55 1.78
N THR A 85 -2.73 9.37 1.79
CA THR A 85 -2.80 10.80 2.18
C THR A 85 -2.69 11.77 0.99
N VAL A 86 -2.82 11.27 -0.24
CA VAL A 86 -2.66 12.04 -1.48
C VAL A 86 -3.65 13.19 -1.59
N VAL A 87 -4.92 12.99 -1.19
CA VAL A 87 -5.96 14.03 -1.25
C VAL A 87 -5.57 15.25 -0.43
N GLN A 88 -5.09 15.05 0.79
CA GLN A 88 -4.67 16.14 1.68
C GLN A 88 -3.45 16.88 1.14
N ALA A 89 -2.45 16.16 0.63
CA ALA A 89 -1.27 16.77 0.01
C ALA A 89 -1.63 17.55 -1.24
N GLY A 90 -2.52 17.01 -2.10
CA GLY A 90 -3.01 17.70 -3.28
C GLY A 90 -3.81 18.98 -2.95
N LEU A 91 -4.64 18.97 -1.90
CA LEU A 91 -5.35 20.16 -1.39
C LEU A 91 -4.38 21.23 -0.86
N GLN A 92 -3.19 20.85 -0.42
CA GLN A 92 -2.13 21.78 -0.04
C GLN A 92 -1.33 22.32 -1.25
N GLY A 93 -1.70 21.92 -2.47
CA GLY A 93 -1.07 22.39 -3.72
C GLY A 93 0.13 21.57 -4.17
N HIS A 94 0.40 20.41 -3.54
CA HIS A 94 1.48 19.54 -3.98
C HIS A 94 1.11 18.73 -5.23
N ASP A 95 2.09 18.55 -6.13
CA ASP A 95 1.94 17.74 -7.36
C ASP A 95 2.02 16.25 -7.04
N VAL A 96 0.99 15.71 -6.37
CA VAL A 96 0.91 14.29 -6.01
C VAL A 96 -0.40 13.67 -6.48
N VAL A 97 -0.32 12.45 -7.02
CA VAL A 97 -1.49 11.72 -7.55
C VAL A 97 -1.38 10.24 -7.24
N LEU A 98 -2.52 9.59 -7.14
CA LEU A 98 -2.65 8.14 -7.15
C LEU A 98 -2.59 7.62 -8.59
N ILE A 99 -1.75 6.65 -8.84
CA ILE A 99 -1.67 5.93 -10.13
C ILE A 99 -2.27 4.52 -10.03
N ALA A 100 -2.44 4.01 -8.82
CA ALA A 100 -3.18 2.78 -8.53
C ALA A 100 -3.66 2.77 -7.09
N SER A 101 -4.72 2.02 -6.79
CA SER A 101 -5.14 1.69 -5.44
C SER A 101 -5.89 0.37 -5.41
N SER A 102 -5.51 -0.50 -4.52
CA SER A 102 -6.16 -1.79 -4.31
C SER A 102 -7.15 -1.79 -3.15
N GLU A 103 -7.33 -0.65 -2.47
CA GLU A 103 -8.21 -0.49 -1.30
C GLU A 103 -9.27 0.57 -1.54
N SER A 104 -10.54 0.18 -1.36
CA SER A 104 -11.72 1.06 -1.48
C SER A 104 -12.53 1.19 -0.18
N ALA A 105 -11.96 0.74 0.95
CA ALA A 105 -12.58 0.84 2.27
C ALA A 105 -11.53 1.00 3.36
N TYR A 106 -11.91 1.51 4.53
CA TYR A 106 -11.08 1.44 5.71
C TYR A 106 -11.14 0.04 6.32
N ASN A 107 -10.14 -0.77 6.03
CA ASN A 107 -9.96 -2.10 6.62
C ASN A 107 -9.24 -1.95 7.97
N TYR A 108 -9.93 -1.36 8.95
CA TYR A 108 -9.42 -1.12 10.29
C TYR A 108 -10.39 -1.65 11.33
N SER A 109 -9.85 -2.07 12.47
CA SER A 109 -10.60 -2.33 13.69
C SER A 109 -10.19 -1.33 14.77
N VAL A 110 -11.15 -0.85 15.53
CA VAL A 110 -10.89 -0.13 16.77
C VAL A 110 -10.66 -1.16 17.85
N VAL A 111 -9.50 -1.09 18.48
CA VAL A 111 -9.08 -2.01 19.53
C VAL A 111 -8.85 -1.21 20.82
N ALA A 112 -9.32 -1.71 21.93
CA ALA A 112 -9.20 -1.06 23.23
C ALA A 112 -8.81 -2.03 24.34
N ARG A 113 -8.44 -1.47 25.49
CA ARG A 113 -8.26 -2.20 26.72
C ARG A 113 -9.60 -2.77 27.22
N PRO A 114 -9.59 -3.85 28.00
CA PRO A 114 -10.78 -4.33 28.69
C PRO A 114 -11.50 -3.21 29.45
N GLY A 115 -12.84 -3.23 29.38
CA GLY A 115 -13.70 -2.18 29.97
C GLY A 115 -14.15 -1.11 28.96
N VAL A 116 -13.65 -1.13 27.71
CA VAL A 116 -14.20 -0.35 26.58
C VAL A 116 -14.81 -1.34 25.60
N ALA A 117 -16.12 -1.49 25.63
CA ALA A 117 -16.85 -2.47 24.80
C ALA A 117 -17.59 -1.85 23.60
N LYS A 118 -17.69 -0.52 23.56
CA LYS A 118 -18.35 0.22 22.47
C LYS A 118 -17.75 1.62 22.30
N ILE A 119 -17.92 2.19 21.11
CA ILE A 119 -17.27 3.45 20.72
C ILE A 119 -17.62 4.63 21.62
N GLU A 120 -18.85 4.72 22.09
CA GLU A 120 -19.31 5.81 22.97
C GLU A 120 -18.54 5.86 24.31
N GLN A 121 -17.99 4.73 24.75
CA GLN A 121 -17.16 4.64 25.96
C GLN A 121 -15.75 5.21 25.76
N LEU A 122 -15.40 5.63 24.54
CA LEU A 122 -14.16 6.39 24.29
C LEU A 122 -14.23 7.83 24.82
N LYS A 123 -15.41 8.32 25.21
CA LYS A 123 -15.54 9.65 25.80
C LYS A 123 -14.66 9.80 27.04
N GLY A 124 -13.85 10.86 27.05
CA GLY A 124 -12.82 11.12 28.08
C GLY A 124 -11.56 10.27 27.96
N LYS A 125 -11.40 9.46 26.90
CA LYS A 125 -10.25 8.56 26.68
C LYS A 125 -9.34 9.02 25.57
N ARG A 126 -8.18 8.35 25.45
CA ARG A 126 -7.14 8.63 24.45
C ARG A 126 -7.20 7.59 23.34
N LEU A 127 -7.43 8.04 22.10
CA LEU A 127 -7.40 7.23 20.88
C LEU A 127 -6.10 7.48 20.14
N GLY A 128 -5.24 6.46 20.07
CA GLY A 128 -3.92 6.55 19.42
C GLY A 128 -3.98 6.38 17.90
N VAL A 129 -3.28 7.26 17.18
CA VAL A 129 -3.10 7.21 15.73
C VAL A 129 -1.63 7.25 15.35
N SER A 130 -1.27 6.91 14.11
CA SER A 130 0.15 6.88 13.69
C SER A 130 0.78 8.27 13.51
N GLY A 131 -0.03 9.27 13.24
CA GLY A 131 0.35 10.67 13.04
C GLY A 131 -0.84 11.46 12.56
N PHE A 132 -0.87 12.76 12.79
CA PHE A 132 -1.94 13.61 12.27
C PHE A 132 -1.88 13.64 10.72
N GLY A 133 -3.04 13.58 10.07
CA GLY A 133 -3.14 13.46 8.61
C GLY A 133 -2.87 12.06 8.03
N SER A 134 -2.49 11.07 8.86
CA SER A 134 -2.31 9.69 8.39
C SER A 134 -3.64 8.97 8.13
N ALA A 135 -3.59 7.81 7.47
CA ALA A 135 -4.79 6.98 7.23
C ALA A 135 -5.50 6.59 8.53
N SER A 136 -4.77 6.24 9.60
CA SER A 136 -5.37 5.93 10.90
C SER A 136 -5.96 7.16 11.60
N HIS A 137 -5.41 8.36 11.36
CA HIS A 137 -6.01 9.60 11.87
C HIS A 137 -7.32 9.91 11.13
N ASN A 138 -7.33 9.82 9.80
CA ASN A 138 -8.55 10.03 9.02
C ASN A 138 -9.64 9.03 9.40
N ALA A 139 -9.26 7.76 9.59
CA ALA A 139 -10.19 6.73 10.09
C ALA A 139 -10.77 7.09 11.47
N ALA A 140 -9.93 7.57 12.39
CA ALA A 140 -10.38 8.02 13.72
C ALA A 140 -11.39 9.16 13.61
N LEU A 141 -11.15 10.18 12.79
CA LEU A 141 -12.04 11.31 12.62
C LEU A 141 -13.41 10.88 12.07
N ILE A 142 -13.42 10.01 11.05
CA ILE A 142 -14.66 9.47 10.46
C ILE A 142 -15.44 8.65 11.48
N LEU A 143 -14.75 7.78 12.21
CA LEU A 143 -15.37 6.98 13.27
C LEU A 143 -16.03 7.87 14.32
N LEU A 144 -15.26 8.81 14.89
CA LEU A 144 -15.75 9.68 15.96
C LEU A 144 -16.95 10.51 15.49
N LYS A 145 -16.91 11.05 14.27
CA LYS A 145 -18.04 11.76 13.67
C LYS A 145 -19.28 10.88 13.55
N LYS A 146 -19.12 9.62 13.11
CA LYS A 146 -20.22 8.65 12.98
C LYS A 146 -20.94 8.40 14.31
N PHE A 147 -20.20 8.45 15.41
CA PHE A 147 -20.72 8.22 16.76
C PHE A 147 -20.96 9.52 17.54
N ASN A 148 -21.02 10.68 16.85
CA ASN A 148 -21.24 12.00 17.43
C ASN A 148 -20.27 12.35 18.58
N LEU A 149 -19.01 11.93 18.46
CA LEU A 149 -17.93 12.25 19.38
C LEU A 149 -17.00 13.30 18.72
N GLU A 150 -16.76 14.41 19.44
CA GLU A 150 -15.89 15.47 18.94
C GLU A 150 -14.40 15.14 19.23
N PRO A 151 -13.53 15.09 18.20
CA PRO A 151 -12.10 14.92 18.40
C PRO A 151 -11.53 16.06 19.27
N ASN A 152 -10.68 15.69 20.22
CA ASN A 152 -10.00 16.57 21.19
C ASN A 152 -10.92 17.33 22.17
N LYS A 153 -12.22 17.07 22.14
CA LYS A 153 -13.19 17.52 23.13
C LYS A 153 -13.75 16.32 23.89
N ASP A 154 -14.37 15.37 23.19
CA ASP A 154 -14.90 14.15 23.79
C ASP A 154 -13.84 13.04 23.85
N VAL A 155 -12.98 12.93 22.85
CA VAL A 155 -11.94 11.90 22.73
C VAL A 155 -10.61 12.56 22.37
N ALA A 156 -9.60 12.38 23.20
CA ALA A 156 -8.26 12.88 22.91
C ALA A 156 -7.61 12.03 21.80
N VAL A 157 -7.48 12.56 20.59
CA VAL A 157 -6.76 11.90 19.50
C VAL A 157 -5.29 12.23 19.62
N VAL A 158 -4.45 11.21 19.86
CA VAL A 158 -3.02 11.40 20.15
C VAL A 158 -2.12 10.63 19.17
N VAL A 159 -0.96 11.19 18.84
CA VAL A 159 0.05 10.51 18.04
C VAL A 159 0.77 9.49 18.93
N ALA A 160 0.70 8.23 18.55
CA ALA A 160 1.32 7.12 19.27
C ALA A 160 2.21 6.23 18.37
N GLY A 161 2.56 6.72 17.18
CA GLY A 161 3.52 6.10 16.27
C GLY A 161 2.96 4.98 15.38
N PRO A 162 3.83 4.22 14.71
CA PRO A 162 3.48 3.08 13.89
C PRO A 162 2.66 2.02 14.65
N THR A 163 2.04 1.10 13.91
CA THR A 163 1.07 0.11 14.42
C THR A 163 1.56 -0.65 15.65
N MET A 164 2.80 -1.15 15.65
CA MET A 164 3.35 -1.91 16.77
C MET A 164 3.57 -1.06 18.02
N GLU A 165 3.94 0.21 17.85
CA GLU A 165 4.10 1.15 18.96
C GLU A 165 2.74 1.51 19.58
N ARG A 166 1.70 1.67 18.75
CA ARG A 166 0.33 1.90 19.24
C ARG A 166 -0.19 0.71 20.04
N LEU A 167 0.03 -0.51 19.55
CA LEU A 167 -0.35 -1.73 20.24
C LEU A 167 0.32 -1.80 21.61
N ALA A 168 1.63 -1.59 21.68
CA ALA A 168 2.37 -1.52 22.94
C ALA A 168 1.92 -0.37 23.85
N ALA A 169 1.48 0.76 23.28
CA ALA A 169 0.98 1.89 24.04
C ALA A 169 -0.39 1.62 24.68
N VAL A 170 -1.27 0.85 24.00
CA VAL A 170 -2.54 0.38 24.58
C VAL A 170 -2.27 -0.60 25.72
N ASP A 171 -1.41 -1.58 25.50
CA ASP A 171 -1.03 -2.58 26.51
C ASP A 171 -0.46 -1.91 27.77
N ALA A 172 0.45 -0.96 27.59
CA ALA A 172 1.04 -0.19 28.70
C ALA A 172 0.08 0.85 29.33
N GLY A 173 -1.16 1.00 28.85
CA GLY A 173 -2.10 1.98 29.34
C GLY A 173 -1.77 3.44 29.05
N ARG A 174 -0.83 3.72 28.13
CA ARG A 174 -0.51 5.09 27.70
C ARG A 174 -1.59 5.70 26.81
N ILE A 175 -2.30 4.85 26.06
CA ILE A 175 -3.53 5.18 25.35
C ILE A 175 -4.59 4.13 25.71
N ASP A 176 -5.85 4.46 25.51
CA ASP A 176 -6.96 3.61 25.94
C ASP A 176 -7.50 2.76 24.77
N ALA A 177 -7.36 3.26 23.55
CA ALA A 177 -7.74 2.57 22.33
C ALA A 177 -6.83 2.97 21.16
N THR A 178 -6.84 2.18 20.10
CA THR A 178 -6.17 2.50 18.84
C THR A 178 -6.89 1.88 17.65
N ILE A 179 -6.49 2.30 16.45
CA ILE A 179 -6.97 1.76 15.19
C ILE A 179 -5.90 0.83 14.64
N LEU A 180 -6.23 -0.45 14.47
CA LEU A 180 -5.34 -1.49 13.95
C LEU A 180 -5.84 -2.03 12.61
N THR A 181 -4.92 -2.55 11.82
CA THR A 181 -5.28 -3.36 10.66
C THR A 181 -5.61 -4.79 11.08
N PRO A 182 -6.42 -5.53 10.31
CA PRO A 182 -6.81 -6.90 10.66
C PRO A 182 -5.63 -7.86 10.87
N SER A 183 -4.50 -7.62 10.20
CA SER A 183 -3.27 -8.39 10.40
C SER A 183 -2.71 -8.34 11.82
N GLU A 184 -3.06 -7.31 12.59
CA GLU A 184 -2.59 -7.13 13.97
C GLU A 184 -3.57 -7.69 15.03
N MET A 185 -4.77 -8.09 14.60
CA MET A 185 -5.80 -8.60 15.50
C MET A 185 -5.39 -9.85 16.30
N PRO A 186 -4.66 -10.85 15.72
CA PRO A 186 -4.16 -11.96 16.51
C PRO A 186 -3.27 -11.52 17.69
N ARG A 187 -2.41 -10.52 17.47
CA ARG A 187 -1.55 -9.97 18.53
C ARG A 187 -2.34 -9.22 19.59
N ALA A 188 -3.30 -8.39 19.16
CA ALA A 188 -4.17 -7.65 20.07
C ALA A 188 -4.94 -8.60 21.00
N ARG A 189 -5.50 -9.69 20.44
CA ARG A 189 -6.20 -10.71 21.21
C ARG A 189 -5.31 -11.43 22.22
N LYS A 190 -4.07 -11.79 21.82
CA LYS A 190 -3.08 -12.41 22.71
C LYS A 190 -2.67 -11.52 23.89
N GLN A 191 -2.78 -10.19 23.70
CA GLN A 191 -2.56 -9.19 24.76
C GLN A 191 -3.83 -8.88 25.58
N GLY A 192 -4.93 -9.60 25.36
CA GLY A 192 -6.19 -9.40 26.06
C GLY A 192 -6.94 -8.13 25.65
N LEU A 193 -6.56 -7.50 24.52
CA LEU A 193 -7.27 -6.35 23.99
C LEU A 193 -8.55 -6.78 23.28
N VAL A 194 -9.56 -5.94 23.31
CA VAL A 194 -10.86 -6.21 22.71
C VAL A 194 -11.06 -5.40 21.44
N GLU A 195 -11.66 -6.04 20.43
CA GLU A 195 -12.17 -5.36 19.26
C GLU A 195 -13.49 -4.67 19.61
N VAL A 196 -13.48 -3.36 19.53
CA VAL A 196 -14.64 -2.52 19.90
C VAL A 196 -15.53 -2.27 18.69
N TYR A 197 -14.93 -2.17 17.50
CA TYR A 197 -15.66 -1.86 16.27
C TYR A 197 -14.85 -2.27 15.03
N ASP A 198 -15.50 -2.95 14.08
CA ASP A 198 -14.95 -3.16 12.73
C ASP A 198 -15.42 -1.99 11.84
N MET A 199 -14.48 -1.22 11.31
CA MET A 199 -14.81 -0.05 10.48
C MET A 199 -15.43 -0.41 9.14
N LEU A 200 -15.37 -1.67 8.71
CA LEU A 200 -16.13 -2.14 7.54
C LEU A 200 -17.65 -2.03 7.75
N ASP A 201 -18.11 -2.11 8.99
CA ASP A 201 -19.53 -1.96 9.35
C ASP A 201 -20.05 -0.54 9.13
N LEU A 202 -19.16 0.44 8.88
CA LEU A 202 -19.56 1.77 8.42
C LEU A 202 -20.23 1.72 7.04
N GLY A 203 -19.92 0.73 6.22
CA GLY A 203 -20.42 0.61 4.84
C GLY A 203 -20.01 1.76 3.92
N ILE A 204 -18.94 2.48 4.27
CA ILE A 204 -18.48 3.67 3.56
C ILE A 204 -17.39 3.28 2.57
N GLU A 205 -17.55 3.68 1.31
CA GLU A 205 -16.49 3.62 0.33
C GLU A 205 -15.54 4.79 0.53
N VAL A 206 -14.26 4.49 0.77
CA VAL A 206 -13.20 5.51 0.94
C VAL A 206 -11.97 5.10 0.17
N GLN A 207 -11.22 6.09 -0.30
CA GLN A 207 -9.91 5.84 -0.89
C GLN A 207 -8.92 5.49 0.22
N GLY A 208 -8.48 4.22 0.24
CA GLY A 208 -7.43 3.72 1.13
C GLY A 208 -6.03 4.01 0.60
N ASN A 209 -5.05 3.17 1.01
CA ASN A 209 -3.69 3.29 0.48
C ASN A 209 -3.64 2.99 -1.02
N GLY A 210 -2.77 3.69 -1.70
CA GLY A 210 -2.53 3.51 -3.12
C GLY A 210 -1.11 3.87 -3.52
N PHE A 211 -0.73 3.44 -4.70
CA PHE A 211 0.55 3.70 -5.32
C PHE A 211 0.54 5.13 -5.85
N ALA A 212 1.26 6.02 -5.18
CA ALA A 212 1.26 7.45 -5.42
C ALA A 212 2.60 7.93 -5.97
N THR A 213 2.55 8.94 -6.83
CA THR A 213 3.71 9.64 -7.40
C THR A 213 3.35 11.07 -7.74
N SER A 214 4.24 11.83 -8.40
CA SER A 214 3.90 13.15 -8.95
C SER A 214 3.62 13.09 -10.46
N ARG A 215 2.78 14.00 -10.97
CA ARG A 215 2.59 14.14 -12.43
C ARG A 215 3.89 14.53 -13.14
N SER A 216 4.73 15.34 -12.49
CA SER A 216 6.05 15.68 -13.00
C SER A 216 6.93 14.44 -13.17
N PHE A 217 6.93 13.52 -12.21
CA PHE A 217 7.66 12.24 -12.34
C PHE A 217 7.12 11.38 -13.49
N ILE A 218 5.78 11.27 -13.63
CA ILE A 218 5.16 10.53 -14.75
C ILE A 218 5.59 11.12 -16.10
N ARG A 219 5.62 12.44 -16.24
CA ARG A 219 6.03 13.09 -17.48
C ARG A 219 7.49 12.84 -17.84
N SER A 220 8.38 12.93 -16.85
CA SER A 220 9.84 12.81 -17.07
C SER A 220 10.35 11.37 -17.09
N ASN A 221 9.64 10.43 -16.46
CA ASN A 221 10.06 9.05 -16.22
C ASN A 221 8.94 8.05 -16.48
N ARG A 222 8.17 8.25 -17.56
CA ARG A 222 6.95 7.46 -17.84
C ARG A 222 7.22 5.96 -17.89
N GLU A 223 8.31 5.54 -18.51
CA GLU A 223 8.68 4.12 -18.60
C GLU A 223 8.95 3.51 -17.22
N ILE A 224 9.65 4.24 -16.35
CA ILE A 224 9.94 3.78 -14.99
C ILE A 224 8.65 3.68 -14.18
N ALA A 225 7.76 4.68 -14.27
CA ALA A 225 6.46 4.67 -13.60
C ALA A 225 5.58 3.51 -14.09
N LEU A 226 5.56 3.23 -15.40
CA LEU A 226 4.83 2.12 -15.99
C LEU A 226 5.42 0.76 -15.56
N SER A 227 6.74 0.60 -15.56
CA SER A 227 7.41 -0.61 -15.07
C SER A 227 7.14 -0.86 -13.59
N ALA A 228 7.16 0.18 -12.77
CA ALA A 228 6.81 0.09 -11.35
C ALA A 228 5.34 -0.33 -11.16
N LEU A 229 4.44 0.23 -11.94
CA LEU A 229 3.02 -0.13 -11.91
C LEU A 229 2.79 -1.57 -12.39
N LYS A 230 3.51 -2.04 -13.43
CA LYS A 230 3.45 -3.45 -13.88
C LYS A 230 3.85 -4.41 -12.77
N GLY A 231 4.96 -4.16 -12.07
CA GLY A 231 5.38 -4.98 -10.93
C GLY A 231 4.39 -4.95 -9.76
N TYR A 232 3.81 -3.78 -9.48
CA TYR A 232 2.74 -3.62 -8.49
C TYR A 232 1.51 -4.47 -8.86
N VAL A 233 1.01 -4.36 -10.09
CA VAL A 233 -0.17 -5.10 -10.57
C VAL A 233 0.11 -6.61 -10.60
N GLU A 234 1.28 -7.04 -11.11
CA GLU A 234 1.64 -8.46 -11.15
C GLU A 234 1.60 -9.07 -9.73
N ALA A 235 2.04 -8.33 -8.69
CA ALA A 235 1.98 -8.82 -7.32
C ALA A 235 0.54 -9.11 -6.83
N LEU A 236 -0.46 -8.35 -7.29
CA LEU A 236 -1.86 -8.58 -6.92
C LEU A 236 -2.40 -9.92 -7.46
N PHE A 237 -1.85 -10.40 -8.58
CA PHE A 237 -2.17 -11.70 -9.16
C PHE A 237 -1.29 -12.82 -8.61
N TYR A 238 -0.01 -12.51 -8.35
CA TYR A 238 0.97 -13.46 -7.83
C TYR A 238 0.61 -13.96 -6.42
N ILE A 239 0.27 -13.06 -5.51
CA ILE A 239 0.05 -13.35 -4.09
C ILE A 239 -0.98 -14.46 -3.87
N PRO A 240 -2.19 -14.44 -4.46
CA PRO A 240 -3.19 -15.48 -4.23
C PRO A 240 -2.75 -16.89 -4.68
N ARG A 241 -1.75 -17.00 -5.53
CA ARG A 241 -1.24 -18.26 -6.08
C ARG A 241 0.06 -18.76 -5.43
N ASN A 242 0.68 -17.92 -4.60
CA ASN A 242 1.99 -18.20 -4.00
C ASN A 242 1.95 -17.96 -2.49
N ARG A 243 1.06 -18.70 -1.77
CA ARG A 243 0.81 -18.52 -0.33
C ARG A 243 2.11 -18.62 0.49
N GLU A 244 2.87 -19.70 0.32
CA GLU A 244 4.05 -19.95 1.16
C GLU A 244 5.15 -18.92 0.93
N GLU A 245 5.40 -18.57 -0.32
CA GLU A 245 6.37 -17.52 -0.65
C GLU A 245 5.92 -16.15 -0.14
N THR A 246 4.64 -15.82 -0.27
CA THR A 246 4.06 -14.59 0.27
C THR A 246 4.20 -14.52 1.79
N ARG A 247 3.92 -15.63 2.50
CA ARG A 247 4.09 -15.71 3.96
C ARG A 247 5.56 -15.55 4.37
N ARG A 248 6.49 -16.20 3.65
CA ARG A 248 7.93 -16.08 3.89
C ARG A 248 8.41 -14.63 3.73
N ILE A 249 8.01 -13.97 2.66
CA ILE A 249 8.33 -12.55 2.42
C ILE A 249 7.69 -11.67 3.51
N THR A 250 6.42 -11.89 3.81
CA THR A 250 5.69 -11.15 4.86
C THR A 250 6.38 -11.29 6.22
N ALA A 251 6.80 -12.51 6.59
CA ALA A 251 7.51 -12.79 7.83
C ALA A 251 8.79 -11.96 7.97
N LYS A 252 9.56 -11.83 6.88
CA LYS A 252 10.78 -11.00 6.81
C LYS A 252 10.48 -9.52 7.13
N TYR A 253 9.49 -8.93 6.45
CA TYR A 253 9.18 -7.51 6.62
C TYR A 253 8.45 -7.20 7.92
N MET A 254 7.54 -8.07 8.35
CA MET A 254 6.84 -7.93 9.62
C MET A 254 7.67 -8.37 10.83
N ARG A 255 8.86 -8.94 10.60
CA ARG A 255 9.76 -9.48 11.64
C ARG A 255 9.01 -10.37 12.62
N THR A 256 8.24 -11.32 12.08
CA THR A 256 7.41 -12.24 12.87
C THR A 256 7.45 -13.64 12.28
N THR A 257 7.40 -14.64 13.13
CA THR A 257 7.22 -16.07 12.78
C THR A 257 5.87 -16.58 13.26
N ASP A 258 5.03 -15.71 13.85
CA ASP A 258 3.71 -16.07 14.36
C ASP A 258 2.78 -16.47 13.19
N PRO A 259 2.37 -17.74 13.09
CA PRO A 259 1.58 -18.23 11.96
C PRO A 259 0.20 -17.55 11.88
N GLU A 260 -0.44 -17.22 13.01
CA GLU A 260 -1.73 -16.56 13.02
C GLU A 260 -1.67 -15.15 12.43
N VAL A 261 -0.60 -14.40 12.72
CA VAL A 261 -0.35 -13.07 12.13
C VAL A 261 -0.10 -13.17 10.63
N LEU A 262 0.69 -14.16 10.21
CA LEU A 262 1.02 -14.36 8.80
C LEU A 262 -0.21 -14.82 8.01
N ASP A 263 -1.02 -15.72 8.55
CA ASP A 263 -2.25 -16.19 7.93
C ASP A 263 -3.30 -15.08 7.88
N ALA A 264 -3.53 -14.35 8.97
CA ALA A 264 -4.43 -13.20 8.98
C ALA A 264 -4.02 -12.15 7.94
N THR A 265 -2.71 -11.87 7.82
CA THR A 265 -2.19 -10.92 6.83
C THR A 265 -2.46 -11.39 5.40
N TYR A 266 -2.18 -12.65 5.10
CA TYR A 266 -2.40 -13.24 3.79
C TYR A 266 -3.89 -13.29 3.43
N ASP A 267 -4.72 -13.84 4.32
CA ASP A 267 -6.15 -14.06 4.07
C ASP A 267 -6.89 -12.75 3.87
N TRP A 268 -6.56 -11.70 4.65
CA TRP A 268 -7.10 -10.37 4.46
C TRP A 268 -6.69 -9.76 3.13
N PHE A 269 -5.42 -9.90 2.76
CA PHE A 269 -4.94 -9.41 1.47
C PHE A 269 -5.72 -10.07 0.32
N VAL A 270 -5.75 -11.40 0.29
CA VAL A 270 -6.42 -12.15 -0.79
C VAL A 270 -7.92 -11.84 -0.87
N LYS A 271 -8.58 -11.68 0.28
CA LYS A 271 -10.02 -11.44 0.36
C LYS A 271 -10.42 -10.03 -0.08
N ARG A 272 -9.56 -9.02 0.12
CA ARG A 272 -9.95 -7.61 0.05
C ARG A 272 -9.28 -6.81 -1.05
N VAL A 273 -8.15 -7.27 -1.55
CA VAL A 273 -7.38 -6.51 -2.53
C VAL A 273 -7.90 -6.74 -3.95
N SER A 274 -8.20 -5.64 -4.65
CA SER A 274 -8.64 -5.68 -6.03
C SER A 274 -7.50 -6.01 -6.99
N LYS A 275 -7.71 -6.94 -7.92
CA LYS A 275 -6.78 -7.23 -9.02
C LYS A 275 -6.75 -6.15 -10.09
N LYS A 276 -7.81 -5.33 -10.20
CA LYS A 276 -7.85 -4.12 -11.03
C LYS A 276 -7.80 -2.91 -10.10
N PRO A 277 -6.60 -2.38 -9.83
CA PRO A 277 -6.39 -1.43 -8.75
C PRO A 277 -6.71 0.02 -9.16
N TYR A 278 -7.91 0.27 -9.65
CA TYR A 278 -8.36 1.64 -9.93
C TYR A 278 -8.68 2.37 -8.63
N PRO A 279 -8.14 3.59 -8.42
CA PRO A 279 -8.56 4.46 -7.33
C PRO A 279 -10.07 4.74 -7.37
N THR A 280 -10.71 4.81 -6.22
CA THR A 280 -12.13 5.10 -6.13
C THR A 280 -12.40 6.60 -6.11
N LEU A 281 -12.99 7.15 -7.17
CA LEU A 281 -13.37 8.57 -7.24
C LEU A 281 -14.45 8.89 -6.20
N LYS A 282 -15.38 7.97 -5.96
CA LYS A 282 -16.41 8.12 -4.92
C LYS A 282 -15.77 8.18 -3.53
N GLY A 283 -14.79 7.33 -3.27
CA GLY A 283 -14.05 7.37 -1.99
C GLY A 283 -13.21 8.62 -1.82
N ILE A 284 -12.65 9.17 -2.91
CA ILE A 284 -11.97 10.47 -2.87
C ILE A 284 -12.97 11.60 -2.60
N GLN A 285 -14.15 11.61 -3.27
CA GLN A 285 -15.19 12.58 -3.00
C GLN A 285 -15.62 12.58 -1.52
N TYR A 286 -15.82 11.39 -0.96
CA TYR A 286 -16.11 11.25 0.46
C TYR A 286 -15.04 11.91 1.35
N LEU A 287 -13.76 11.72 1.05
CA LEU A 287 -12.67 12.38 1.79
C LEU A 287 -12.68 13.90 1.63
N LEU A 288 -13.00 14.42 0.44
CA LEU A 288 -13.13 15.86 0.20
C LEU A 288 -14.27 16.46 1.04
N ASP A 289 -15.43 15.80 1.07
CA ASP A 289 -16.59 16.23 1.85
C ASP A 289 -16.28 16.25 3.36
N GLU A 290 -15.54 15.26 3.85
CA GLU A 290 -15.14 15.16 5.26
C GLU A 290 -14.20 16.30 5.71
N VAL A 291 -13.32 16.75 4.83
CA VAL A 291 -12.35 17.81 5.18
C VAL A 291 -12.82 19.21 4.79
N ALA A 292 -13.95 19.34 4.08
CA ALA A 292 -14.45 20.60 3.52
C ALA A 292 -14.73 21.70 4.56
N SER A 293 -15.05 21.32 5.79
CA SER A 293 -15.25 22.26 6.91
C SER A 293 -13.93 22.89 7.39
N LYS A 294 -12.81 22.17 7.27
CA LYS A 294 -11.48 22.60 7.71
C LYS A 294 -10.62 23.14 6.58
N LEU A 295 -10.84 22.65 5.36
CA LEU A 295 -10.12 23.04 4.14
C LEU A 295 -11.13 23.54 3.08
N PRO A 296 -11.42 24.84 3.02
CA PRO A 296 -12.46 25.38 2.14
C PRO A 296 -12.28 25.04 0.66
N ASN A 297 -11.04 24.91 0.18
CA ASN A 297 -10.72 24.51 -1.20
C ASN A 297 -11.16 23.08 -1.53
N ALA A 298 -11.41 22.22 -0.54
CA ALA A 298 -11.97 20.89 -0.75
C ALA A 298 -13.39 20.94 -1.34
N LYS A 299 -14.17 22.00 -1.08
CA LYS A 299 -15.53 22.16 -1.63
C LYS A 299 -15.57 22.30 -3.15
N SER A 300 -14.53 22.87 -3.74
CA SER A 300 -14.42 23.07 -5.20
C SER A 300 -13.51 22.05 -5.89
N ALA A 301 -12.82 21.23 -5.12
CA ALA A 301 -11.95 20.21 -5.66
C ALA A 301 -12.74 19.03 -6.25
N LYS A 302 -12.23 18.46 -7.35
CA LYS A 302 -12.83 17.30 -8.01
C LYS A 302 -11.94 16.06 -7.78
N PRO A 303 -12.51 14.87 -7.56
CA PRO A 303 -11.76 13.63 -7.31
C PRO A 303 -10.68 13.34 -8.37
N GLU A 304 -10.95 13.68 -9.64
CA GLU A 304 -10.04 13.47 -10.77
C GLU A 304 -8.72 14.24 -10.63
N GLN A 305 -8.69 15.29 -9.82
CA GLN A 305 -7.48 16.07 -9.56
C GLN A 305 -6.43 15.29 -8.75
N PHE A 306 -6.83 14.23 -8.06
CA PHE A 306 -5.98 13.45 -7.15
C PHE A 306 -5.54 12.10 -7.74
N VAL A 307 -5.88 11.84 -9.01
CA VAL A 307 -5.53 10.61 -9.72
C VAL A 307 -4.88 10.89 -11.06
N ASP A 308 -4.03 9.98 -11.52
CA ASP A 308 -3.60 9.87 -12.91
C ASP A 308 -3.79 8.41 -13.36
N LEU A 309 -4.84 8.17 -14.12
CA LEU A 309 -5.22 6.82 -14.56
C LEU A 309 -4.56 6.43 -15.89
N SER A 310 -3.77 7.33 -16.50
CA SER A 310 -3.20 7.12 -17.84
C SER A 310 -2.35 5.87 -17.97
N LEU A 311 -1.63 5.50 -16.90
CA LEU A 311 -0.79 4.29 -16.86
C LEU A 311 -1.64 3.01 -16.71
N LEU A 312 -2.64 2.99 -15.83
CA LEU A 312 -3.57 1.85 -15.68
C LEU A 312 -4.36 1.60 -16.95
N GLN A 313 -4.88 2.67 -17.57
CA GLN A 313 -5.59 2.59 -18.83
C GLN A 313 -4.71 2.08 -19.98
N GLN A 314 -3.41 2.43 -19.96
CA GLN A 314 -2.43 1.87 -20.89
C GLN A 314 -2.29 0.36 -20.67
N LEU A 315 -2.11 -0.10 -19.43
CA LEU A 315 -2.01 -1.53 -19.10
C LEU A 315 -3.27 -2.30 -19.54
N GLU A 316 -4.44 -1.69 -19.37
CA GLU A 316 -5.71 -2.31 -19.77
C GLU A 316 -5.80 -2.45 -21.30
N ARG A 317 -5.48 -1.38 -22.06
CA ARG A 317 -5.43 -1.42 -23.54
C ARG A 317 -4.40 -2.41 -24.08
N GLU A 318 -3.26 -2.55 -23.41
CA GLU A 318 -2.20 -3.53 -23.78
C GLU A 318 -2.57 -4.97 -23.39
N GLY A 319 -3.71 -5.20 -22.71
CA GLY A 319 -4.15 -6.52 -22.29
C GLY A 319 -3.38 -7.11 -21.11
N PHE A 320 -2.61 -6.30 -20.37
CA PHE A 320 -1.75 -6.73 -19.27
C PHE A 320 -2.53 -7.47 -18.17
N PHE A 321 -3.71 -6.98 -17.78
CA PHE A 321 -4.54 -7.67 -16.79
C PHE A 321 -5.00 -9.06 -17.25
N THR A 322 -5.33 -9.21 -18.55
CA THR A 322 -5.71 -10.50 -19.13
C THR A 322 -4.52 -11.46 -19.16
N GLU A 323 -3.32 -10.96 -19.49
CA GLU A 323 -2.08 -11.73 -19.44
C GLU A 323 -1.81 -12.21 -18.01
N MET A 324 -1.91 -11.32 -17.02
CA MET A 324 -1.69 -11.69 -15.60
C MET A 324 -2.72 -12.72 -15.11
N ALA A 325 -3.99 -12.59 -15.51
CA ALA A 325 -5.01 -13.57 -15.16
C ALA A 325 -4.75 -14.96 -15.77
N LYS A 326 -4.15 -15.02 -16.96
CA LYS A 326 -3.73 -16.30 -17.58
C LYS A 326 -2.48 -16.88 -16.93
N ARG A 327 -1.53 -16.02 -16.54
CA ARG A 327 -0.27 -16.42 -15.90
C ARG A 327 -0.48 -16.93 -14.47
N TYR A 328 -1.46 -16.36 -13.76
CA TYR A 328 -1.82 -16.69 -12.37
C TYR A 328 -3.32 -17.05 -12.29
N PRO A 329 -3.72 -18.20 -12.86
CA PRO A 329 -5.12 -18.61 -13.04
C PRO A 329 -5.89 -18.80 -11.72
#